data_bda64beab579bc405aee78deb68b4197
#
_entry.id   bda64beab579bc405aee78deb68b4197
#
_cell.length_a   1.000
_cell.length_b   1.000
_cell.length_c   1.000
_cell.angle_alpha   90.00
_cell.angle_beta   90.00
_cell.angle_gamma   90.00
#
_symmetry.space_group_name_H-M   'P 1'
#
loop_
_entity.id
_entity.type
_entity.pdbx_description
1 polymer ?
#
loop_
_entity_poly.entity_id
_entity_poly.type
_entity_poly.pdbx_seq_one_letter_code
_entity_poly.pdbx_strand_id
1 'polypeptide(L)'
;SSIPVIMITKSEDEWLMDEAISQQVSQFLIKPVSPNQIFIACKQILEKNKIIEDRATSDYLKDFQIINNDLENILSIDDWWQLYLRLVKWQLKFDEHKDSELKNILTEQIQTCNKAFSYFVENNYEGWTQKNTDSLLSPSVFQNYLLPSIKNNQKVCMIIVDCMRCDQFLSVLPYLESLFNID
;
A
#
# COMPACT_ATOMS: atom_id res chain seq x y z
N SER A 1 -0.82 -13.91 5.54
CA SER A 1 -2.05 -14.55 5.08
C SER A 1 -2.65 -15.34 6.24
N SER A 2 -3.79 -14.88 6.76
CA SER A 2 -4.55 -15.63 7.78
C SER A 2 -5.19 -16.85 7.11
N ILE A 3 -4.99 -18.01 7.72
CA ILE A 3 -5.71 -19.23 7.32
C ILE A 3 -7.18 -18.99 7.63
N PRO A 4 -8.12 -19.20 6.67
CA PRO A 4 -9.53 -19.04 6.94
C PRO A 4 -10.00 -20.07 7.98
N VAL A 5 -10.78 -19.62 8.96
CA VAL A 5 -11.26 -20.44 10.06
C VAL A 5 -12.78 -20.51 10.00
N ILE A 6 -13.32 -21.76 10.06
CA ILE A 6 -14.74 -22.00 10.19
C ILE A 6 -15.00 -22.47 11.64
N MET A 7 -15.77 -21.73 12.39
CA MET A 7 -16.17 -22.11 13.74
C MET A 7 -17.48 -22.89 13.72
N ILE A 8 -17.52 -24.04 14.40
CA ILE A 8 -18.72 -24.88 14.50
C ILE A 8 -19.06 -25.06 15.98
N THR A 9 -20.21 -24.56 16.43
CA THR A 9 -20.61 -24.58 17.84
C THR A 9 -22.03 -25.12 18.02
N LYS A 10 -22.38 -25.46 19.27
CA LYS A 10 -23.77 -25.79 19.69
C LYS A 10 -24.51 -24.60 20.30
N SER A 11 -23.78 -23.54 20.66
CA SER A 11 -24.36 -22.37 21.31
C SER A 11 -24.82 -21.35 20.28
N GLU A 12 -26.01 -20.79 20.49
CA GLU A 12 -26.58 -19.65 19.75
C GLU A 12 -26.37 -18.34 20.50
N ASP A 13 -25.47 -18.33 21.51
CA ASP A 13 -25.22 -17.14 22.33
C ASP A 13 -24.61 -16.01 21.49
N GLU A 14 -25.25 -14.88 21.53
CA GLU A 14 -24.91 -13.67 20.75
C GLU A 14 -23.47 -13.19 21.05
N TRP A 15 -23.02 -13.28 22.31
CA TRP A 15 -21.68 -12.91 22.72
C TRP A 15 -20.57 -13.77 22.09
N LEU A 16 -20.83 -15.08 21.84
CA LEU A 16 -19.90 -15.97 21.15
C LEU A 16 -19.78 -15.63 19.66
N MET A 17 -20.85 -15.14 19.05
CA MET A 17 -20.80 -14.63 17.68
C MET A 17 -19.98 -13.35 17.57
N ASP A 18 -20.16 -12.42 18.50
CA ASP A 18 -19.42 -11.16 18.54
C ASP A 18 -17.93 -11.40 18.79
N GLU A 19 -17.59 -12.36 19.69
CA GLU A 19 -16.21 -12.74 19.94
C GLU A 19 -15.58 -13.44 18.73
N ALA A 20 -16.31 -14.32 18.03
CA ALA A 20 -15.85 -14.98 16.81
C ALA A 20 -15.58 -13.97 15.69
N ILE A 21 -16.43 -12.95 15.53
CA ILE A 21 -16.25 -11.85 14.60
C ILE A 21 -15.00 -11.05 14.96
N SER A 22 -14.79 -10.75 16.25
CA SER A 22 -13.60 -10.03 16.72
C SER A 22 -12.29 -10.80 16.51
N GLN A 23 -12.34 -12.13 16.52
CA GLN A 23 -11.20 -13.02 16.28
C GLN A 23 -10.98 -13.39 14.80
N GLN A 24 -11.60 -12.67 13.86
CA GLN A 24 -11.45 -12.88 12.42
C GLN A 24 -11.86 -14.28 11.93
N VAL A 25 -12.87 -14.91 12.53
CA VAL A 25 -13.45 -16.16 12.05
C VAL A 25 -14.12 -15.91 10.70
N SER A 26 -13.75 -16.72 9.69
CA SER A 26 -14.23 -16.54 8.31
C SER A 26 -15.69 -16.94 8.12
N GLN A 27 -16.16 -17.90 8.89
CA GLN A 27 -17.55 -18.36 8.89
C GLN A 27 -17.93 -19.06 10.19
N PHE A 28 -19.22 -18.98 10.55
CA PHE A 28 -19.78 -19.55 11.77
C PHE A 28 -20.92 -20.51 11.40
N LEU A 29 -20.92 -21.71 11.96
CA LEU A 29 -21.95 -22.72 11.75
C LEU A 29 -22.47 -23.25 13.10
N ILE A 30 -23.79 -23.42 13.22
CA ILE A 30 -24.45 -23.91 14.43
C ILE A 30 -24.81 -25.40 14.25
N LYS A 31 -24.44 -26.23 15.23
CA LYS A 31 -24.79 -27.67 15.23
C LYS A 31 -26.31 -27.84 15.47
N PRO A 32 -26.95 -28.77 14.75
CA PRO A 32 -26.41 -29.81 13.89
C PRO A 32 -26.01 -29.30 12.50
N VAL A 33 -24.81 -29.62 12.03
CA VAL A 33 -24.27 -29.19 10.73
C VAL A 33 -24.30 -30.36 9.77
N SER A 34 -24.92 -30.17 8.61
CA SER A 34 -24.87 -31.15 7.53
C SER A 34 -23.57 -31.07 6.73
N PRO A 35 -23.10 -32.16 6.08
CA PRO A 35 -21.94 -32.11 5.20
C PRO A 35 -22.06 -31.06 4.09
N ASN A 36 -23.28 -30.84 3.56
CA ASN A 36 -23.52 -29.83 2.54
C ASN A 36 -23.29 -28.40 3.04
N GLN A 37 -23.63 -28.09 4.29
CA GLN A 37 -23.38 -26.77 4.87
C GLN A 37 -21.88 -26.51 5.00
N ILE A 38 -21.10 -27.50 5.41
CA ILE A 38 -19.62 -27.40 5.48
C ILE A 38 -19.06 -27.19 4.08
N PHE A 39 -19.52 -27.97 3.09
CA PHE A 39 -19.08 -27.83 1.70
C PHE A 39 -19.37 -26.45 1.13
N ILE A 40 -20.57 -25.93 1.35
CA ILE A 40 -20.96 -24.58 0.91
C ILE A 40 -20.09 -23.52 1.58
N ALA A 41 -19.86 -23.63 2.89
CA ALA A 41 -19.01 -22.72 3.64
C ALA A 41 -17.57 -22.69 3.10
N CYS A 42 -16.98 -23.85 2.88
CA CYS A 42 -15.64 -23.96 2.28
C CYS A 42 -15.61 -23.37 0.87
N LYS A 43 -16.61 -23.69 0.04
CA LYS A 43 -16.69 -23.17 -1.31
C LYS A 43 -16.81 -21.65 -1.36
N GLN A 44 -17.65 -21.06 -0.51
CA GLN A 44 -17.82 -19.61 -0.42
C GLN A 44 -16.50 -18.90 -0.03
N ILE A 45 -15.76 -19.47 0.92
CA ILE A 45 -14.46 -18.92 1.34
C ILE A 45 -13.45 -18.99 0.18
N LEU A 46 -13.36 -20.12 -0.51
CA LEU A 46 -12.44 -20.33 -1.62
C LEU A 46 -12.79 -19.47 -2.84
N GLU A 47 -14.06 -19.40 -3.20
CA GLU A 47 -14.52 -18.57 -4.33
C GLU A 47 -14.32 -17.07 -4.05
N LYS A 48 -14.55 -16.62 -2.80
CA LYS A 48 -14.30 -15.22 -2.43
C LYS A 48 -12.83 -14.84 -2.64
N ASN A 49 -11.91 -15.70 -2.20
CA ASN A 49 -10.48 -15.45 -2.38
C ASN A 49 -10.10 -15.43 -3.87
N LYS A 50 -10.62 -16.36 -4.66
CA LYS A 50 -10.39 -16.39 -6.11
C LYS A 50 -10.92 -15.14 -6.82
N ILE A 51 -12.13 -14.68 -6.47
CA ILE A 51 -12.71 -13.45 -7.04
C ILE A 51 -11.85 -12.23 -6.68
N ILE A 52 -11.31 -12.18 -5.47
CA ILE A 52 -10.41 -11.08 -5.02
C ILE A 52 -9.10 -11.10 -5.82
N GLU A 53 -8.51 -12.28 -6.02
CA GLU A 53 -7.29 -12.47 -6.81
C GLU A 53 -7.51 -12.10 -8.28
N ASP A 54 -8.59 -12.58 -8.90
CA ASP A 54 -8.94 -12.26 -10.29
C ASP A 54 -9.17 -10.76 -10.50
N ARG A 55 -9.81 -10.09 -9.54
CA ARG A 55 -9.97 -8.62 -9.54
C ARG A 55 -8.64 -7.91 -9.40
N ALA A 56 -7.81 -8.30 -8.44
CA ALA A 56 -6.50 -7.70 -8.24
C ALA A 56 -5.64 -7.81 -9.50
N THR A 57 -5.67 -8.96 -10.17
CA THR A 57 -4.99 -9.19 -11.44
C THR A 57 -5.51 -8.26 -12.54
N SER A 58 -6.84 -8.18 -12.71
CA SER A 58 -7.45 -7.31 -13.72
C SER A 58 -7.14 -5.83 -13.48
N ASP A 59 -7.19 -5.38 -12.23
CA ASP A 59 -6.91 -4.01 -11.87
C ASP A 59 -5.43 -3.67 -12.07
N TYR A 60 -4.53 -4.59 -11.73
CA TYR A 60 -3.10 -4.40 -11.97
C TYR A 60 -2.76 -4.32 -13.46
N LEU A 61 -3.35 -5.17 -14.31
CA LEU A 61 -3.10 -5.13 -15.75
C LEU A 61 -3.53 -3.80 -16.37
N LYS A 62 -4.61 -3.18 -15.88
CA LYS A 62 -5.02 -1.83 -16.30
C LYS A 62 -3.99 -0.79 -15.84
N ASP A 63 -3.62 -0.84 -14.56
CA ASP A 63 -2.64 0.09 -14.00
C ASP A 63 -1.24 -0.09 -14.65
N PHE A 64 -0.87 -1.31 -14.99
CA PHE A 64 0.37 -1.59 -15.71
C PHE A 64 0.47 -0.80 -17.02
N GLN A 65 -0.61 -0.76 -17.80
CA GLN A 65 -0.67 0.02 -19.03
C GLN A 65 -0.61 1.53 -18.77
N ILE A 66 -1.31 1.99 -17.71
CA ILE A 66 -1.29 3.41 -17.31
C ILE A 66 0.13 3.80 -16.88
N ILE A 67 0.80 3.00 -16.06
CA ILE A 67 2.17 3.24 -15.61
C ILE A 67 3.13 3.34 -16.80
N ASN A 68 3.00 2.45 -17.78
CA ASN A 68 3.85 2.49 -18.98
C ASN A 68 3.60 3.74 -19.83
N ASN A 69 2.34 4.15 -20.00
CA ASN A 69 1.99 5.38 -20.70
C ASN A 69 2.47 6.63 -19.94
N ASP A 70 2.29 6.65 -18.61
CA ASP A 70 2.78 7.74 -17.77
C ASP A 70 4.30 7.85 -17.88
N LEU A 71 5.02 6.73 -17.89
CA LEU A 71 6.48 6.69 -17.99
C LEU A 71 7.02 7.37 -19.26
N GLU A 72 6.29 7.29 -20.37
CA GLU A 72 6.65 7.97 -21.64
C GLU A 72 6.42 9.49 -21.59
N ASN A 73 5.58 9.98 -20.68
CA ASN A 73 5.12 11.36 -20.61
C ASN A 73 5.55 12.10 -19.34
N ILE A 74 6.40 11.51 -18.50
CA ILE A 74 6.86 12.15 -17.27
C ILE A 74 7.73 13.36 -17.56
N LEU A 75 7.35 14.51 -16.97
CA LEU A 75 8.02 15.78 -17.15
C LEU A 75 8.58 16.35 -15.82
N SER A 76 8.01 15.98 -14.70
CA SER A 76 8.31 16.57 -13.39
C SER A 76 8.67 15.54 -12.33
N ILE A 77 9.28 16.02 -11.22
CA ILE A 77 9.54 15.17 -10.05
C ILE A 77 8.23 14.72 -9.37
N ASP A 78 7.18 15.54 -9.46
CA ASP A 78 5.87 15.21 -8.90
C ASP A 78 5.21 14.06 -9.66
N ASP A 79 5.36 14.00 -10.99
CA ASP A 79 4.90 12.88 -11.80
C ASP A 79 5.61 11.59 -11.38
N TRP A 80 6.92 11.65 -11.16
CA TRP A 80 7.72 10.54 -10.65
C TRP A 80 7.26 10.09 -9.28
N TRP A 81 6.92 11.02 -8.40
CA TRP A 81 6.40 10.71 -7.08
C TRP A 81 5.07 9.96 -7.14
N GLN A 82 4.14 10.42 -7.97
CA GLN A 82 2.85 9.76 -8.17
C GLN A 82 3.01 8.35 -8.74
N LEU A 83 3.87 8.18 -9.74
CA LEU A 83 4.18 6.87 -10.31
C LEU A 83 4.79 5.94 -9.27
N TYR A 84 5.76 6.41 -8.49
CA TYR A 84 6.39 5.65 -7.42
C TYR A 84 5.39 5.19 -6.36
N LEU A 85 4.52 6.08 -5.89
CA LEU A 85 3.47 5.74 -4.93
C LEU A 85 2.53 4.66 -5.46
N ARG A 86 2.22 4.69 -6.74
CA ARG A 86 1.39 3.67 -7.40
C ARG A 86 2.07 2.30 -7.40
N LEU A 87 3.35 2.26 -7.75
CA LEU A 87 4.15 1.02 -7.70
C LEU A 87 4.24 0.45 -6.28
N VAL A 88 4.49 1.31 -5.28
CA VAL A 88 4.57 0.89 -3.87
C VAL A 88 3.24 0.33 -3.37
N LYS A 89 2.11 0.94 -3.73
CA LYS A 89 0.78 0.41 -3.37
C LYS A 89 0.54 -0.98 -3.95
N TRP A 90 0.96 -1.24 -5.19
CA TRP A 90 0.89 -2.58 -5.78
C TRP A 90 1.83 -3.57 -5.09
N GLN A 91 3.03 -3.13 -4.72
CA GLN A 91 3.98 -3.96 -3.98
C GLN A 91 3.38 -4.42 -2.65
N LEU A 92 2.81 -3.50 -1.86
CA LEU A 92 2.13 -3.82 -0.60
C LEU A 92 0.96 -4.78 -0.83
N LYS A 93 0.11 -4.53 -1.84
CA LYS A 93 -1.03 -5.37 -2.16
C LYS A 93 -0.62 -6.79 -2.53
N PHE A 94 0.47 -6.96 -3.29
CA PHE A 94 0.97 -8.29 -3.68
C PHE A 94 1.77 -8.97 -2.56
N ASP A 95 2.28 -8.24 -1.58
CA ASP A 95 2.90 -8.88 -0.41
C ASP A 95 1.87 -9.56 0.49
N GLU A 96 0.63 -9.10 0.48
CA GLU A 96 -0.48 -9.78 1.14
C GLU A 96 -0.94 -11.04 0.40
N HIS A 97 -0.67 -11.14 -0.90
CA HIS A 97 -1.09 -12.23 -1.77
C HIS A 97 0.11 -13.10 -2.22
N LYS A 98 -0.11 -14.41 -2.34
CA LYS A 98 0.95 -15.37 -2.72
C LYS A 98 1.20 -15.49 -4.23
N ASP A 99 0.62 -14.61 -5.05
CA ASP A 99 0.82 -14.67 -6.49
C ASP A 99 2.26 -14.28 -6.86
N SER A 100 3.07 -15.29 -7.20
CA SER A 100 4.47 -15.10 -7.55
C SER A 100 4.66 -14.54 -8.97
N GLU A 101 3.71 -14.77 -9.87
CA GLU A 101 3.84 -14.34 -11.27
C GLU A 101 3.63 -12.83 -11.39
N LEU A 102 2.59 -12.29 -10.77
CA LEU A 102 2.35 -10.85 -10.75
C LEU A 102 3.44 -10.07 -10.02
N LYS A 103 4.02 -10.65 -8.96
CA LYS A 103 5.19 -10.06 -8.28
C LYS A 103 6.40 -9.93 -9.19
N ASN A 104 6.65 -10.93 -10.03
CA ASN A 104 7.75 -10.87 -10.99
C ASN A 104 7.52 -9.79 -12.03
N ILE A 105 6.31 -9.70 -12.60
CA ILE A 105 5.93 -8.65 -13.56
C ILE A 105 6.08 -7.26 -12.94
N LEU A 106 5.59 -7.06 -11.70
CA LEU A 106 5.76 -5.79 -10.99
C LEU A 106 7.24 -5.47 -10.74
N THR A 107 8.04 -6.47 -10.39
CA THR A 107 9.49 -6.28 -10.16
C THR A 107 10.19 -5.80 -11.43
N GLU A 108 9.89 -6.40 -12.58
CA GLU A 108 10.43 -5.97 -13.88
C GLU A 108 9.98 -4.55 -14.26
N GLN A 109 8.71 -4.21 -13.98
CA GLN A 109 8.19 -2.86 -14.19
C GLN A 109 8.91 -1.84 -13.30
N ILE A 110 9.12 -2.14 -12.02
CA ILE A 110 9.89 -1.29 -11.09
C ILE A 110 11.32 -1.08 -11.59
N GLN A 111 11.99 -2.13 -12.10
CA GLN A 111 13.34 -2.01 -12.66
C GLN A 111 13.35 -1.08 -13.90
N THR A 112 12.35 -1.19 -14.76
CA THR A 112 12.21 -0.32 -15.93
C THR A 112 12.00 1.14 -15.51
N CYS A 113 11.10 1.39 -14.55
CA CYS A 113 10.87 2.72 -13.99
C CYS A 113 12.13 3.30 -13.31
N ASN A 114 12.85 2.49 -12.52
CA ASN A 114 14.08 2.92 -11.87
C ASN A 114 15.17 3.31 -12.89
N LYS A 115 15.29 2.59 -13.99
CA LYS A 115 16.23 2.94 -15.06
C LYS A 115 15.85 4.28 -15.70
N ALA A 116 14.59 4.49 -16.01
CA ALA A 116 14.12 5.75 -16.59
C ALA A 116 14.28 6.91 -15.59
N PHE A 117 13.98 6.69 -14.30
CA PHE A 117 14.22 7.68 -13.25
C PHE A 117 15.70 8.06 -13.11
N SER A 118 16.60 7.10 -13.25
CA SER A 118 18.04 7.40 -13.22
C SER A 118 18.45 8.39 -14.30
N TYR A 119 17.97 8.22 -15.52
CA TYR A 119 18.20 9.18 -16.60
C TYR A 119 17.55 10.54 -16.35
N PHE A 120 16.34 10.54 -15.78
CA PHE A 120 15.69 11.79 -15.42
C PHE A 120 16.50 12.56 -14.36
N VAL A 121 16.99 11.88 -13.32
CA VAL A 121 17.85 12.50 -12.29
C VAL A 121 19.15 13.00 -12.90
N GLU A 122 19.83 12.20 -13.69
CA GLU A 122 21.09 12.57 -14.34
C GLU A 122 20.96 13.87 -15.16
N ASN A 123 19.88 14.03 -15.88
CA ASN A 123 19.63 15.20 -16.72
C ASN A 123 19.17 16.46 -15.95
N ASN A 124 18.65 16.31 -14.73
CA ASN A 124 18.04 17.43 -13.99
C ASN A 124 18.82 17.81 -12.72
N TYR A 125 19.66 16.92 -12.18
CA TYR A 125 20.29 17.08 -10.87
C TYR A 125 21.15 18.34 -10.77
N GLU A 126 21.93 18.65 -11.79
CA GLU A 126 22.76 19.85 -11.82
C GLU A 126 21.91 21.12 -11.74
N GLY A 127 20.77 21.16 -12.47
CA GLY A 127 19.83 22.27 -12.41
C GLY A 127 19.21 22.43 -11.01
N TRP A 128 18.89 21.34 -10.33
CA TRP A 128 18.32 21.37 -8.98
C TRP A 128 19.30 21.87 -7.92
N THR A 129 20.59 21.61 -8.10
CA THR A 129 21.63 22.03 -7.14
C THR A 129 22.12 23.46 -7.36
N GLN A 130 22.09 23.95 -8.61
CA GLN A 130 22.58 25.29 -8.96
C GLN A 130 21.55 26.40 -8.82
N LYS A 131 20.26 26.08 -9.03
CA LYS A 131 19.17 27.03 -8.88
C LYS A 131 18.49 26.80 -7.53
N ASN A 132 18.14 27.90 -6.85
CA ASN A 132 17.19 27.89 -5.73
C ASN A 132 15.80 27.56 -6.29
N THR A 133 15.68 26.38 -6.92
CA THR A 133 14.44 25.89 -7.52
C THR A 133 13.60 25.24 -6.42
N ASP A 134 12.28 25.22 -6.60
CA ASP A 134 11.30 24.57 -5.71
C ASP A 134 11.47 23.04 -5.60
N SER A 135 12.54 22.49 -6.18
CA SER A 135 12.84 21.07 -6.05
C SER A 135 13.22 20.73 -4.62
N LEU A 136 12.44 19.81 -4.04
CA LEU A 136 12.56 19.40 -2.64
C LEU A 136 13.76 18.48 -2.45
N LEU A 137 14.93 19.07 -2.35
CA LEU A 137 16.15 18.35 -1.94
C LEU A 137 16.27 18.37 -0.41
N SER A 138 16.90 17.35 0.17
CA SER A 138 17.07 17.23 1.63
C SER A 138 17.57 18.50 2.32
N PRO A 139 18.52 19.28 1.75
CA PRO A 139 18.96 20.54 2.37
C PRO A 139 17.86 21.61 2.45
N SER A 140 16.87 21.60 1.55
CA SER A 140 15.82 22.61 1.52
C SER A 140 14.63 22.30 2.44
N VAL A 141 14.52 21.08 2.95
CA VAL A 141 13.41 20.64 3.82
C VAL A 141 13.28 21.56 5.05
N PHE A 142 14.38 21.87 5.73
CA PHE A 142 14.36 22.74 6.89
C PHE A 142 13.86 24.14 6.54
N GLN A 143 14.35 24.72 5.46
CA GLN A 143 13.99 26.08 5.04
C GLN A 143 12.55 26.17 4.58
N ASN A 144 12.05 25.17 3.86
CA ASN A 144 10.73 25.22 3.24
C ASN A 144 9.60 24.83 4.20
N TYR A 145 9.84 23.89 5.12
CA TYR A 145 8.79 23.36 5.99
C TYR A 145 8.92 23.77 7.46
N LEU A 146 10.13 23.76 8.02
CA LEU A 146 10.30 24.00 9.46
C LEU A 146 10.45 25.49 9.79
N LEU A 147 11.26 26.18 9.04
CA LEU A 147 11.58 27.59 9.32
C LEU A 147 10.35 28.52 9.29
N PRO A 148 9.37 28.38 8.38
CA PRO A 148 8.16 29.19 8.41
C PRO A 148 7.34 28.99 9.70
N SER A 149 7.18 27.75 10.14
CA SER A 149 6.44 27.44 11.39
C SER A 149 7.15 27.98 12.63
N ILE A 150 8.49 27.89 12.69
CA ILE A 150 9.29 28.44 13.77
C ILE A 150 9.17 29.97 13.80
N LYS A 151 9.25 30.64 12.65
CA LYS A 151 9.08 32.11 12.56
C LYS A 151 7.71 32.56 13.00
N ASN A 152 6.68 31.75 12.87
CA ASN A 152 5.33 32.02 13.34
C ASN A 152 5.10 31.64 14.82
N ASN A 153 6.16 31.37 15.59
CA ASN A 153 6.12 30.94 16.99
C ASN A 153 5.33 29.64 17.22
N GLN A 154 5.22 28.78 16.22
CA GLN A 154 4.61 27.47 16.36
C GLN A 154 5.60 26.52 17.03
N LYS A 155 5.09 25.62 17.89
CA LYS A 155 5.92 24.53 18.43
C LYS A 155 6.08 23.49 17.35
N VAL A 156 7.32 23.18 17.00
CA VAL A 156 7.66 22.21 15.95
C VAL A 156 8.47 21.08 16.55
N CYS A 157 8.13 19.85 16.21
CA CYS A 157 8.92 18.66 16.49
C CYS A 157 9.26 18.00 15.15
N MET A 158 10.54 17.87 14.84
CA MET A 158 11.01 17.15 13.65
C MET A 158 11.49 15.77 14.05
N ILE A 159 10.91 14.74 13.46
CA ILE A 159 11.31 13.35 13.66
C ILE A 159 11.95 12.86 12.35
N ILE A 160 13.22 12.45 12.43
CA ILE A 160 13.95 11.89 11.30
C ILE A 160 14.05 10.39 11.52
N VAL A 161 13.50 9.62 10.58
CA VAL A 161 13.60 8.16 10.60
C VAL A 161 14.53 7.74 9.46
N ASP A 162 15.75 7.33 9.84
CA ASP A 162 16.76 6.93 8.86
C ASP A 162 16.39 5.60 8.20
N CYS A 163 16.73 5.46 6.92
CA CYS A 163 16.48 4.25 6.10
C CYS A 163 15.01 3.82 6.00
N MET A 164 14.05 4.66 6.35
CA MET A 164 12.64 4.35 6.22
C MET A 164 12.19 4.39 4.76
N ARG A 165 11.72 3.26 4.25
CA ARG A 165 11.17 3.19 2.90
C ARG A 165 9.71 3.62 2.89
N CYS A 166 9.23 4.06 1.72
CA CYS A 166 7.85 4.52 1.55
C CYS A 166 6.81 3.43 1.86
N ASP A 167 7.06 2.17 1.50
CA ASP A 167 6.18 1.04 1.82
C ASP A 167 6.05 0.83 3.34
N GLN A 168 7.15 0.98 4.09
CA GLN A 168 7.14 0.92 5.55
C GLN A 168 6.35 2.08 6.15
N PHE A 169 6.55 3.30 5.63
CA PHE A 169 5.78 4.47 6.06
C PHE A 169 4.27 4.26 5.81
N LEU A 170 3.88 3.84 4.61
CA LEU A 170 2.48 3.59 4.26
C LEU A 170 1.84 2.48 5.12
N SER A 171 2.63 1.48 5.54
CA SER A 171 2.14 0.43 6.45
C SER A 171 1.88 0.93 7.88
N VAL A 172 2.61 1.95 8.32
CA VAL A 172 2.46 2.56 9.65
C VAL A 172 1.47 3.73 9.63
N LEU A 173 1.22 4.33 8.46
CA LEU A 173 0.39 5.51 8.29
C LEU A 173 -0.99 5.41 8.97
N PRO A 174 -1.77 4.32 8.86
CA PRO A 174 -3.07 4.21 9.53
C PRO A 174 -3.00 4.35 11.06
N TYR A 175 -1.89 3.93 11.67
CA TYR A 175 -1.67 4.07 13.12
C TYR A 175 -1.34 5.53 13.47
N LEU A 176 -0.58 6.22 12.62
CA LEU A 176 -0.26 7.63 12.81
C LEU A 176 -1.50 8.49 12.64
N GLU A 177 -2.35 8.22 11.64
CA GLU A 177 -3.62 8.94 11.40
C GLU A 177 -4.61 8.79 12.56
N SER A 178 -4.52 7.71 13.35
CA SER A 178 -5.31 7.55 14.57
C SER A 178 -4.89 8.47 15.71
N LEU A 179 -3.68 9.02 15.65
CA LEU A 179 -3.07 9.84 16.72
C LEU A 179 -2.85 11.30 16.29
N PHE A 180 -2.70 11.56 15.00
CA PHE A 180 -2.34 12.86 14.43
C PHE A 180 -3.22 13.16 13.21
N ASN A 181 -3.48 14.44 12.97
CA ASN A 181 -3.99 14.90 11.69
C ASN A 181 -2.80 14.96 10.72
N ILE A 182 -2.85 14.17 9.65
CA ILE A 182 -1.80 14.12 8.63
C ILE A 182 -2.37 14.78 7.37
N ASP A 183 -1.73 15.87 6.92
CA ASP A 183 -2.06 16.62 5.71
C ASP A 183 -1.26 16.11 4.51
#